data_e764becea42a96bb0d861db6e46f3a3b
#
_entry.id   e764becea42a96bb0d861db6e46f3a3b
#
_cell.length_a   1.000
_cell.length_b   1.000
_cell.length_c   1.000
_cell.angle_alpha   90.00
_cell.angle_beta   90.00
_cell.angle_gamma   90.00
#
_symmetry.space_group_name_H-M   'P 1'
#
loop_
_entity.id
_entity.type
_entity.pdbx_description
1 polymer ?
#
loop_
_entity_poly.entity_id
_entity_poly.type
_entity_poly.pdbx_seq_one_letter_code
_entity_poly.pdbx_strand_id
1 'polypeptide(L)'
;MRNRKYIGLCFAVAMAWQALFIFIMSYFFHEYYYSDVYYFRDEIEGSIGYIFLPAMVLTSFNFGSKLLTPKQWKLLHTSGIYFLWAYPFSVYWWNLYYYDNPGLIDYVFYWVGFVAFALRIVAWGKQRYELSKKIDPNYKTPIESKMLGGLFIIFGLLVSVSGLYWQDLITSLFTASAWSAELELWLPFWPFEPFLSLLVIGIGTLLITKNKTTESPVLAKGS
;
A
#
# COMPACT_ATOMS: atom_id res chain seq x y z
N MET A 1 9.30 -21.26 2.89
CA MET A 1 9.07 -20.45 1.66
C MET A 1 8.12 -21.12 0.65
N ARG A 2 7.90 -22.42 0.71
CA ARG A 2 7.08 -23.19 -0.26
C ARG A 2 5.61 -22.77 -0.35
N ASN A 3 5.02 -22.28 0.73
CA ASN A 3 3.59 -21.95 0.80
C ASN A 3 3.21 -20.57 0.19
N ARG A 4 4.15 -19.65 -0.02
CA ARG A 4 3.85 -18.31 -0.57
C ARG A 4 3.24 -18.36 -1.97
N LYS A 5 3.73 -19.25 -2.82
CA LYS A 5 3.22 -19.44 -4.18
C LYS A 5 1.75 -19.90 -4.14
N TYR A 6 1.42 -20.89 -3.31
CA TYR A 6 0.06 -21.42 -3.21
C TYR A 6 -0.92 -20.39 -2.65
N ILE A 7 -0.52 -19.61 -1.64
CA ILE A 7 -1.34 -18.51 -1.10
C ILE A 7 -1.63 -17.48 -2.20
N GLY A 8 -0.62 -17.09 -2.98
CA GLY A 8 -0.78 -16.18 -4.11
C GLY A 8 -1.72 -16.72 -5.19
N LEU A 9 -1.65 -18.02 -5.49
CA LEU A 9 -2.55 -18.66 -6.46
C LEU A 9 -3.99 -18.74 -5.93
N CYS A 10 -4.20 -19.05 -4.65
CA CYS A 10 -5.54 -19.03 -4.03
C CYS A 10 -6.15 -17.62 -4.10
N PHE A 11 -5.35 -16.58 -3.80
CA PHE A 11 -5.77 -15.20 -3.95
C PHE A 11 -6.15 -14.88 -5.40
N ALA A 12 -5.34 -15.32 -6.37
CA ALA A 12 -5.63 -15.11 -7.79
C ALA A 12 -6.94 -15.78 -8.24
N VAL A 13 -7.24 -16.98 -7.73
CA VAL A 13 -8.51 -17.66 -7.99
C VAL A 13 -9.69 -16.87 -7.40
N ALA A 14 -9.56 -16.37 -6.17
CA ALA A 14 -10.60 -15.54 -5.54
C ALA A 14 -10.86 -14.25 -6.35
N MET A 15 -9.82 -13.58 -6.82
CA MET A 15 -9.93 -12.40 -7.68
C MET A 15 -10.53 -12.73 -9.06
N ALA A 16 -10.25 -13.92 -9.62
CA ALA A 16 -10.88 -14.36 -10.86
C ALA A 16 -12.39 -14.56 -10.70
N TRP A 17 -12.84 -15.09 -9.56
CA TRP A 17 -14.27 -15.15 -9.21
C TRP A 17 -14.89 -13.75 -9.12
N GLN A 18 -14.22 -12.80 -8.48
CA GLN A 18 -14.70 -11.42 -8.43
C GLN A 18 -14.85 -10.83 -9.84
N ALA A 19 -13.83 -11.00 -10.70
CA ALA A 19 -13.91 -10.54 -12.10
C ALA A 19 -15.09 -11.16 -12.86
N LEU A 20 -15.35 -12.45 -12.66
CA LEU A 20 -16.49 -13.14 -13.25
C LEU A 20 -17.81 -12.52 -12.76
N PHE A 21 -17.98 -12.25 -11.49
CA PHE A 21 -19.19 -11.62 -10.97
C PHE A 21 -19.37 -10.20 -11.48
N ILE A 22 -18.30 -9.39 -11.57
CA ILE A 22 -18.37 -8.05 -12.18
C ILE A 22 -18.82 -8.17 -13.65
N PHE A 23 -18.27 -9.11 -14.41
CA PHE A 23 -18.68 -9.36 -15.79
C PHE A 23 -20.15 -9.78 -15.90
N ILE A 24 -20.61 -10.68 -15.03
CA ILE A 24 -22.01 -11.12 -15.00
C ILE A 24 -22.93 -9.93 -14.69
N MET A 25 -22.59 -9.11 -13.69
CA MET A 25 -23.39 -7.93 -13.35
C MET A 25 -23.43 -6.91 -14.47
N SER A 26 -22.28 -6.58 -15.05
CA SER A 26 -22.22 -5.58 -16.13
C SER A 26 -22.94 -6.04 -17.41
N TYR A 27 -23.02 -7.34 -17.66
CA TYR A 27 -23.66 -7.88 -18.86
C TYR A 27 -25.16 -8.15 -18.67
N PHE A 28 -25.56 -8.82 -17.58
CA PHE A 28 -26.96 -9.22 -17.37
C PHE A 28 -27.79 -8.19 -16.60
N PHE A 29 -27.16 -7.33 -15.82
CA PHE A 29 -27.81 -6.30 -14.99
C PHE A 29 -27.25 -4.91 -15.33
N HIS A 30 -27.13 -4.66 -16.61
CA HIS A 30 -26.45 -3.48 -17.16
C HIS A 30 -26.98 -2.15 -16.59
N GLU A 31 -28.29 -1.94 -16.59
CA GLU A 31 -28.88 -0.70 -16.06
C GLU A 31 -28.51 -0.49 -14.59
N TYR A 32 -28.70 -1.51 -13.76
CA TYR A 32 -28.36 -1.43 -12.34
C TYR A 32 -26.86 -1.23 -12.13
N TYR A 33 -26.02 -1.97 -12.87
CA TYR A 33 -24.58 -1.86 -12.73
C TYR A 33 -24.07 -0.45 -13.01
N TYR A 34 -24.49 0.15 -14.11
CA TYR A 34 -24.00 1.47 -14.53
C TYR A 34 -24.68 2.64 -13.82
N SER A 35 -25.86 2.47 -13.22
CA SER A 35 -26.51 3.53 -12.45
C SER A 35 -26.08 3.58 -10.99
N ASP A 36 -25.91 2.41 -10.35
CA ASP A 36 -25.78 2.33 -8.89
C ASP A 36 -24.45 1.77 -8.38
N VAL A 37 -23.69 1.08 -9.25
CA VAL A 37 -22.47 0.36 -8.83
C VAL A 37 -21.21 0.90 -9.51
N TYR A 38 -21.34 1.36 -10.74
CA TYR A 38 -20.20 1.76 -11.55
C TYR A 38 -19.65 3.13 -11.17
N TYR A 39 -18.35 3.16 -10.83
CA TYR A 39 -17.57 4.38 -10.73
C TYR A 39 -16.32 4.26 -11.61
N PHE A 40 -16.12 5.25 -12.48
CA PHE A 40 -14.97 5.26 -13.40
C PHE A 40 -13.61 5.14 -12.70
N ARG A 41 -13.47 5.75 -11.53
CA ARG A 41 -12.28 5.61 -10.69
C ARG A 41 -12.01 4.16 -10.32
N ASP A 42 -13.03 3.47 -9.82
CA ASP A 42 -12.91 2.09 -9.32
C ASP A 42 -12.61 1.12 -10.46
N GLU A 43 -13.12 1.40 -11.67
CA GLU A 43 -12.79 0.63 -12.86
C GLU A 43 -11.31 0.77 -13.26
N ILE A 44 -10.75 2.00 -13.23
CA ILE A 44 -9.32 2.21 -13.53
C ILE A 44 -8.46 1.49 -12.50
N GLU A 45 -8.72 1.68 -11.21
CA GLU A 45 -7.95 1.07 -10.13
C GLU A 45 -8.07 -0.46 -10.17
N GLY A 46 -9.27 -0.99 -10.36
CA GLY A 46 -9.51 -2.42 -10.54
C GLY A 46 -8.80 -2.99 -11.75
N SER A 47 -8.86 -2.30 -12.90
CA SER A 47 -8.20 -2.73 -14.15
C SER A 47 -6.67 -2.83 -13.98
N ILE A 48 -6.04 -1.86 -13.31
CA ILE A 48 -4.61 -1.93 -13.00
C ILE A 48 -4.31 -3.17 -12.13
N GLY A 49 -5.14 -3.44 -11.12
CA GLY A 49 -5.02 -4.64 -10.29
C GLY A 49 -5.11 -5.93 -11.11
N TYR A 50 -6.06 -5.99 -12.04
CA TYR A 50 -6.24 -7.13 -12.95
C TYR A 50 -5.14 -7.26 -14.00
N ILE A 51 -4.36 -6.23 -14.29
CA ILE A 51 -3.13 -6.34 -15.10
C ILE A 51 -1.99 -6.96 -14.28
N PHE A 52 -1.80 -6.49 -13.05
CA PHE A 52 -0.76 -7.04 -12.16
C PHE A 52 -1.00 -8.52 -11.83
N LEU A 53 -2.24 -8.89 -11.54
CA LEU A 53 -2.56 -10.23 -11.07
C LEU A 53 -2.17 -11.34 -12.05
N PRO A 54 -2.62 -11.36 -13.35
CA PRO A 54 -2.21 -12.38 -14.29
C PRO A 54 -0.72 -12.32 -14.61
N ALA A 55 -0.09 -11.12 -14.65
CA ALA A 55 1.34 -10.99 -14.83
C ALA A 55 2.12 -11.68 -13.69
N MET A 56 1.68 -11.50 -12.44
CA MET A 56 2.27 -12.17 -11.28
C MET A 56 2.02 -13.68 -11.27
N VAL A 57 0.82 -14.13 -11.68
CA VAL A 57 0.48 -15.56 -11.82
C VAL A 57 1.36 -16.21 -12.87
N LEU A 58 1.42 -15.66 -14.07
CA LEU A 58 2.22 -16.21 -15.19
C LEU A 58 3.71 -16.32 -14.80
N THR A 59 4.26 -15.26 -14.19
CA THR A 59 5.67 -15.21 -13.77
C THR A 59 5.97 -16.00 -12.48
N SER A 60 4.95 -16.57 -11.83
CA SER A 60 5.12 -17.54 -10.73
C SER A 60 5.42 -18.96 -11.22
N PHE A 61 5.26 -19.22 -12.50
CA PHE A 61 5.62 -20.50 -13.15
C PHE A 61 6.96 -20.40 -13.86
N ASN A 62 7.63 -21.54 -14.03
CA ASN A 62 8.98 -21.61 -14.62
C ASN A 62 9.07 -21.03 -16.03
N PHE A 63 8.01 -21.17 -16.83
CA PHE A 63 7.99 -20.62 -18.19
C PHE A 63 7.93 -19.09 -18.19
N GLY A 64 7.11 -18.48 -17.33
CA GLY A 64 6.96 -17.03 -17.24
C GLY A 64 8.12 -16.36 -16.51
N SER A 65 8.67 -17.00 -15.46
CA SER A 65 9.80 -16.45 -14.72
C SER A 65 11.08 -16.33 -15.56
N LYS A 66 11.26 -17.17 -16.58
CA LYS A 66 12.39 -17.12 -17.52
C LYS A 66 12.36 -15.90 -18.46
N LEU A 67 11.20 -15.24 -18.60
CA LEU A 67 11.05 -14.05 -19.43
C LEU A 67 11.55 -12.77 -18.72
N LEU A 68 11.81 -12.84 -17.44
CA LEU A 68 12.18 -11.70 -16.62
C LEU A 68 13.54 -11.91 -15.97
N THR A 69 14.32 -10.84 -15.88
CA THR A 69 15.49 -10.83 -15.01
C THR A 69 15.06 -10.90 -13.54
N PRO A 70 15.92 -11.38 -12.61
CA PRO A 70 15.58 -11.41 -11.18
C PRO A 70 15.16 -10.06 -10.60
N LYS A 71 15.72 -8.95 -11.11
CA LYS A 71 15.33 -7.59 -10.70
C LYS A 71 13.93 -7.23 -11.18
N GLN A 72 13.61 -7.51 -12.46
CA GLN A 72 12.28 -7.26 -13.03
C GLN A 72 11.21 -8.12 -12.35
N TRP A 73 11.50 -9.39 -12.12
CA TRP A 73 10.60 -10.29 -11.40
C TRP A 73 10.30 -9.75 -9.99
N LYS A 74 11.34 -9.36 -9.25
CA LYS A 74 11.19 -8.79 -7.92
C LYS A 74 10.39 -7.49 -7.95
N LEU A 75 10.64 -6.61 -8.93
CA LEU A 75 9.90 -5.36 -9.09
C LEU A 75 8.41 -5.62 -9.34
N LEU A 76 8.08 -6.44 -10.34
CA LEU A 76 6.71 -6.80 -10.68
C LEU A 76 5.94 -7.36 -9.46
N HIS A 77 6.51 -8.37 -8.80
CA HIS A 77 5.87 -9.00 -7.64
C HIS A 77 5.76 -8.07 -6.43
N THR A 78 6.73 -7.19 -6.22
CA THR A 78 6.66 -6.22 -5.12
C THR A 78 5.64 -5.14 -5.40
N SER A 79 5.68 -4.52 -6.57
CA SER A 79 4.72 -3.46 -6.96
C SER A 79 3.29 -4.00 -7.02
N GLY A 80 3.11 -5.18 -7.63
CA GLY A 80 1.80 -5.80 -7.75
C GLY A 80 1.17 -6.13 -6.40
N ILE A 81 1.91 -6.73 -5.46
CA ILE A 81 1.37 -7.05 -4.14
C ILE A 81 1.04 -5.79 -3.33
N TYR A 82 1.84 -4.73 -3.43
CA TYR A 82 1.53 -3.47 -2.78
C TYR A 82 0.31 -2.79 -3.38
N PHE A 83 0.17 -2.82 -4.70
CA PHE A 83 -1.01 -2.27 -5.36
C PHE A 83 -2.28 -3.04 -4.98
N LEU A 84 -2.25 -4.38 -5.08
CA LEU A 84 -3.36 -5.25 -4.73
C LEU A 84 -3.75 -5.19 -3.24
N TRP A 85 -2.84 -4.77 -2.36
CA TRP A 85 -3.16 -4.49 -0.98
C TRP A 85 -3.70 -3.06 -0.80
N ALA A 86 -3.10 -2.07 -1.48
CA ALA A 86 -3.41 -0.66 -1.29
C ALA A 86 -4.86 -0.33 -1.67
N TYR A 87 -5.35 -0.91 -2.77
CA TYR A 87 -6.71 -0.66 -3.24
C TYR A 87 -7.79 -1.09 -2.21
N PRO A 88 -7.86 -2.34 -1.75
CA PRO A 88 -8.84 -2.71 -0.72
C PRO A 88 -8.67 -1.93 0.58
N PHE A 89 -7.43 -1.63 0.98
CA PHE A 89 -7.18 -0.85 2.18
C PHE A 89 -7.78 0.56 2.07
N SER A 90 -7.64 1.23 0.93
CA SER A 90 -8.25 2.54 0.70
C SER A 90 -9.78 2.47 0.67
N VAL A 91 -10.37 1.45 0.04
CA VAL A 91 -11.82 1.25 0.02
C VAL A 91 -12.40 1.12 1.43
N TYR A 92 -11.81 0.27 2.27
CA TYR A 92 -12.29 0.12 3.65
C TYR A 92 -12.05 1.37 4.51
N TRP A 93 -10.99 2.15 4.23
CA TRP A 93 -10.79 3.44 4.87
C TRP A 93 -11.90 4.42 4.50
N TRP A 94 -12.30 4.48 3.21
CA TRP A 94 -13.44 5.27 2.75
C TRP A 94 -14.74 4.84 3.43
N ASN A 95 -14.99 3.54 3.51
CA ASN A 95 -16.18 3.02 4.17
C ASN A 95 -16.28 3.44 5.64
N LEU A 96 -15.13 3.55 6.33
CA LEU A 96 -15.12 3.95 7.74
C LEU A 96 -15.33 5.45 7.96
N TYR A 97 -14.86 6.29 7.05
CA TYR A 97 -14.74 7.73 7.34
C TYR A 97 -15.63 8.62 6.47
N TYR A 98 -16.12 8.11 5.34
CA TYR A 98 -16.95 8.89 4.40
C TYR A 98 -18.37 8.36 4.21
N TYR A 99 -18.63 7.10 4.55
CA TYR A 99 -19.97 6.55 4.44
C TYR A 99 -20.65 6.47 5.80
N ASP A 100 -21.97 6.71 5.80
CA ASP A 100 -22.78 6.55 7.00
C ASP A 100 -22.91 5.07 7.37
N ASN A 101 -22.82 4.79 8.68
CA ASN A 101 -23.05 3.45 9.24
C ASN A 101 -22.09 2.34 8.75
N PRO A 102 -20.77 2.48 8.96
CA PRO A 102 -19.82 1.43 8.63
C PRO A 102 -20.14 0.14 9.39
N GLY A 103 -20.08 -0.98 8.66
CA GLY A 103 -20.30 -2.31 9.23
C GLY A 103 -19.09 -2.84 9.98
N LEU A 104 -19.30 -3.87 10.82
CA LEU A 104 -18.19 -4.56 11.52
C LEU A 104 -17.11 -5.05 10.55
N ILE A 105 -17.51 -5.49 9.37
CA ILE A 105 -16.60 -5.99 8.32
C ILE A 105 -15.63 -4.90 7.88
N ASP A 106 -16.07 -3.65 7.73
CA ASP A 106 -15.22 -2.53 7.30
C ASP A 106 -14.11 -2.28 8.32
N TYR A 107 -14.45 -2.28 9.61
CA TYR A 107 -13.46 -2.18 10.69
C TYR A 107 -12.45 -3.32 10.66
N VAL A 108 -12.92 -4.55 10.52
CA VAL A 108 -12.04 -5.73 10.53
C VAL A 108 -11.06 -5.67 9.37
N PHE A 109 -11.53 -5.43 8.15
CA PHE A 109 -10.65 -5.42 6.97
C PHE A 109 -9.71 -4.23 6.96
N TYR A 110 -10.15 -3.05 7.38
CA TYR A 110 -9.27 -1.88 7.54
C TYR A 110 -8.12 -2.19 8.51
N TRP A 111 -8.43 -2.64 9.73
CA TRP A 111 -7.41 -2.89 10.75
C TRP A 111 -6.51 -4.06 10.41
N VAL A 112 -7.02 -5.11 9.78
CA VAL A 112 -6.18 -6.21 9.27
C VAL A 112 -5.22 -5.70 8.18
N GLY A 113 -5.69 -4.88 7.27
CA GLY A 113 -4.86 -4.24 6.25
C GLY A 113 -3.80 -3.32 6.86
N PHE A 114 -4.17 -2.49 7.82
CA PHE A 114 -3.25 -1.62 8.56
C PHE A 114 -2.15 -2.42 9.28
N VAL A 115 -2.53 -3.42 10.06
CA VAL A 115 -1.59 -4.28 10.80
C VAL A 115 -0.66 -5.02 9.85
N ALA A 116 -1.16 -5.54 8.73
CA ALA A 116 -0.32 -6.22 7.74
C ALA A 116 0.79 -5.30 7.22
N PHE A 117 0.49 -4.03 6.94
CA PHE A 117 1.49 -3.08 6.48
C PHE A 117 2.40 -2.59 7.60
N ALA A 118 1.87 -2.35 8.80
CA ALA A 118 2.67 -2.01 9.98
C ALA A 118 3.72 -3.12 10.27
N LEU A 119 3.33 -4.39 10.23
CA LEU A 119 4.24 -5.52 10.34
C LEU A 119 5.29 -5.54 9.22
N ARG A 120 4.93 -5.11 8.01
CA ARG A 120 5.88 -4.98 6.90
C ARG A 120 6.90 -3.88 7.17
N ILE A 121 6.49 -2.75 7.74
CA ILE A 121 7.38 -1.66 8.17
C ILE A 121 8.34 -2.16 9.26
N VAL A 122 7.83 -2.90 10.26
CA VAL A 122 8.66 -3.51 11.31
C VAL A 122 9.70 -4.47 10.73
N ALA A 123 9.29 -5.35 9.81
CA ALA A 123 10.20 -6.29 9.15
C ALA A 123 11.29 -5.56 8.33
N TRP A 124 10.92 -4.48 7.66
CA TRP A 124 11.85 -3.63 6.94
C TRP A 124 12.82 -2.90 7.89
N GLY A 125 12.31 -2.33 8.99
CA GLY A 125 13.15 -1.72 10.03
C GLY A 125 14.15 -2.73 10.62
N LYS A 126 13.70 -3.95 10.93
CA LYS A 126 14.59 -5.04 11.39
C LYS A 126 15.68 -5.34 10.37
N GLN A 127 15.33 -5.48 9.09
CA GLN A 127 16.31 -5.73 8.04
C GLN A 127 17.36 -4.62 7.94
N ARG A 128 16.94 -3.35 8.03
CA ARG A 128 17.85 -2.20 8.04
C ARG A 128 18.79 -2.23 9.25
N TYR A 129 18.26 -2.53 10.42
CA TYR A 129 19.05 -2.63 11.65
C TYR A 129 20.09 -3.75 11.58
N GLU A 130 19.73 -4.93 11.07
CA GLU A 130 20.67 -6.05 10.89
C GLU A 130 21.77 -5.74 9.85
N LEU A 131 21.40 -5.05 8.76
CA LEU A 131 22.38 -4.59 7.77
C LEU A 131 23.35 -3.57 8.38
N SER A 132 22.86 -2.66 9.23
CA SER A 132 23.72 -1.68 9.87
C SER A 132 24.71 -2.30 10.82
N LYS A 133 24.31 -3.29 11.60
CA LYS A 133 25.21 -4.06 12.47
C LYS A 133 26.28 -4.83 11.71
N LYS A 134 25.98 -5.29 10.49
CA LYS A 134 26.99 -5.97 9.66
C LYS A 134 28.07 -5.02 9.14
N ILE A 135 27.71 -3.73 8.92
CA ILE A 135 28.63 -2.71 8.40
C ILE A 135 29.48 -2.13 9.55
N ASP A 136 28.86 -1.79 10.66
CA ASP A 136 29.53 -1.28 11.86
C ASP A 136 28.88 -1.88 13.12
N PRO A 137 29.48 -2.93 13.71
CA PRO A 137 28.94 -3.59 14.90
C PRO A 137 28.82 -2.66 16.12
N ASN A 138 29.66 -1.61 16.19
CA ASN A 138 29.69 -0.66 17.30
C ASN A 138 28.82 0.57 17.08
N TYR A 139 28.26 0.74 15.88
CA TYR A 139 27.40 1.88 15.59
C TYR A 139 26.11 1.84 16.41
N LYS A 140 25.85 2.93 17.12
CA LYS A 140 24.60 3.14 17.82
C LYS A 140 23.88 4.36 17.22
N THR A 141 22.64 4.18 16.86
CA THR A 141 21.79 5.31 16.43
C THR A 141 21.74 6.36 17.54
N PRO A 142 21.94 7.65 17.25
CA PRO A 142 21.86 8.74 18.21
C PRO A 142 20.52 8.71 18.98
N ILE A 143 20.59 9.03 20.26
CA ILE A 143 19.40 9.01 21.13
C ILE A 143 18.30 9.95 20.62
N GLU A 144 18.69 11.12 20.11
CA GLU A 144 17.78 12.11 19.53
C GLU A 144 17.00 11.52 18.35
N SER A 145 17.68 10.81 17.43
CA SER A 145 17.04 10.14 16.30
C SER A 145 16.08 9.03 16.75
N LYS A 146 16.41 8.31 17.83
CA LYS A 146 15.52 7.31 18.41
C LYS A 146 14.30 7.93 19.03
N MET A 147 14.46 9.00 19.80
CA MET A 147 13.36 9.71 20.44
C MET A 147 12.43 10.33 19.39
N LEU A 148 13.00 11.04 18.42
CA LEU A 148 12.23 11.66 17.34
C LEU A 148 11.51 10.58 16.51
N GLY A 149 12.19 9.49 16.16
CA GLY A 149 11.56 8.37 15.45
C GLY A 149 10.44 7.70 16.24
N GLY A 150 10.61 7.57 17.56
CA GLY A 150 9.56 7.09 18.47
C GLY A 150 8.33 8.01 18.48
N LEU A 151 8.55 9.32 18.54
CA LEU A 151 7.47 10.32 18.46
C LEU A 151 6.71 10.23 17.13
N PHE A 152 7.41 10.09 16.01
CA PHE A 152 6.76 9.90 14.70
C PHE A 152 5.92 8.62 14.65
N ILE A 153 6.39 7.52 15.22
CA ILE A 153 5.62 6.27 15.28
C ILE A 153 4.35 6.45 16.12
N ILE A 154 4.47 7.04 17.30
CA ILE A 154 3.31 7.31 18.17
C ILE A 154 2.32 8.25 17.47
N PHE A 155 2.83 9.32 16.85
CA PHE A 155 1.98 10.24 16.09
C PHE A 155 1.28 9.55 14.92
N GLY A 156 1.98 8.72 14.16
CA GLY A 156 1.37 7.95 13.07
C GLY A 156 0.28 6.98 13.55
N LEU A 157 0.48 6.35 14.71
CA LEU A 157 -0.56 5.52 15.34
C LEU A 157 -1.78 6.35 15.78
N LEU A 158 -1.56 7.54 16.33
CA LEU A 158 -2.66 8.45 16.68
C LEU A 158 -3.42 8.91 15.44
N VAL A 159 -2.72 9.25 14.35
CA VAL A 159 -3.35 9.62 13.06
C VAL A 159 -4.19 8.48 12.51
N SER A 160 -3.77 7.21 12.66
CA SER A 160 -4.53 6.06 12.15
C SER A 160 -5.88 5.85 12.82
N VAL A 161 -6.04 6.29 14.09
CA VAL A 161 -7.29 6.16 14.85
C VAL A 161 -8.11 7.44 14.86
N SER A 162 -7.57 8.55 14.38
CA SER A 162 -8.19 9.89 14.44
C SER A 162 -8.62 10.43 13.07
N GLY A 163 -8.85 9.54 12.09
CA GLY A 163 -9.18 9.91 10.72
C GLY A 163 -10.31 10.93 10.58
N LEU A 164 -11.37 10.81 11.40
CA LEU A 164 -12.50 11.75 11.42
C LEU A 164 -12.11 13.22 11.72
N TYR A 165 -10.98 13.45 12.39
CA TYR A 165 -10.57 14.81 12.79
C TYR A 165 -9.64 15.51 11.80
N TRP A 166 -8.97 14.77 10.92
CA TRP A 166 -8.00 15.35 9.99
C TRP A 166 -8.33 15.15 8.51
N GLN A 167 -9.26 14.26 8.18
CA GLN A 167 -9.63 13.96 6.80
C GLN A 167 -10.05 15.20 6.02
N ASP A 168 -10.94 16.04 6.59
CA ASP A 168 -11.45 17.24 5.92
C ASP A 168 -10.34 18.24 5.62
N LEU A 169 -9.36 18.38 6.53
CA LEU A 169 -8.21 19.24 6.33
C LEU A 169 -7.36 18.75 5.15
N ILE A 170 -7.05 17.45 5.12
CA ILE A 170 -6.25 16.87 4.05
C ILE A 170 -7.03 16.90 2.72
N THR A 171 -8.30 16.58 2.75
CA THR A 171 -9.20 16.70 1.60
C THR A 171 -9.14 18.12 1.03
N SER A 172 -9.35 19.14 1.84
CA SER A 172 -9.35 20.54 1.39
C SER A 172 -8.02 20.99 0.80
N LEU A 173 -6.90 20.45 1.28
CA LEU A 173 -5.57 20.73 0.72
C LEU A 173 -5.36 20.13 -0.66
N PHE A 174 -5.91 18.93 -0.89
CA PHE A 174 -5.70 18.19 -2.14
C PHE A 174 -6.82 18.37 -3.17
N THR A 175 -7.98 18.92 -2.77
CA THR A 175 -9.12 19.23 -3.66
C THR A 175 -9.23 20.71 -4.02
N ALA A 176 -8.13 21.47 -3.94
CA ALA A 176 -8.16 22.87 -4.33
C ALA A 176 -8.63 23.01 -5.79
N SER A 177 -9.67 23.83 -6.01
CA SER A 177 -10.35 24.00 -7.30
C SER A 177 -9.42 24.36 -8.46
N ALA A 178 -8.28 25.00 -8.16
CA ALA A 178 -7.31 25.41 -9.17
C ALA A 178 -6.62 24.26 -9.91
N TRP A 179 -6.51 23.06 -9.32
CA TRP A 179 -5.80 21.93 -9.93
C TRP A 179 -6.57 20.62 -9.94
N SER A 180 -7.62 20.50 -9.15
CA SER A 180 -8.36 19.26 -8.98
C SER A 180 -9.76 19.26 -9.61
N ALA A 181 -10.23 20.38 -10.17
CA ALA A 181 -11.59 20.48 -10.69
C ALA A 181 -11.94 19.40 -11.73
N GLU A 182 -11.00 19.07 -12.62
CA GLU A 182 -11.18 18.01 -13.62
C GLU A 182 -10.78 16.62 -13.10
N LEU A 183 -10.08 16.57 -11.97
CA LEU A 183 -9.51 15.37 -11.36
C LEU A 183 -10.16 15.06 -10.00
N GLU A 184 -11.23 15.78 -9.67
CA GLU A 184 -11.94 15.75 -8.40
C GLU A 184 -12.31 14.34 -7.93
N LEU A 185 -12.49 13.43 -8.87
CA LEU A 185 -12.99 12.10 -8.59
C LEU A 185 -11.96 11.16 -7.95
N TRP A 186 -10.65 11.42 -8.05
CA TRP A 186 -9.70 10.39 -7.66
C TRP A 186 -8.28 10.82 -7.28
N LEU A 187 -7.74 11.91 -7.77
CA LEU A 187 -6.39 12.34 -7.40
C LEU A 187 -6.27 12.99 -6.02
N PRO A 188 -7.25 13.73 -5.50
CA PRO A 188 -7.09 14.50 -4.27
C PRO A 188 -6.76 13.68 -3.03
N PHE A 189 -7.30 12.48 -2.93
CA PHE A 189 -7.25 11.70 -1.70
C PHE A 189 -6.24 10.57 -1.77
N TRP A 190 -6.24 9.85 -2.87
CA TRP A 190 -5.36 8.73 -3.06
C TRP A 190 -4.02 9.16 -3.67
N PRO A 191 -2.89 8.65 -3.15
CA PRO A 191 -2.72 7.68 -2.07
C PRO A 191 -2.51 8.29 -0.67
N PHE A 192 -2.75 9.57 -0.47
CA PHE A 192 -2.26 10.30 0.71
C PHE A 192 -3.11 10.05 1.96
N GLU A 193 -4.43 10.23 1.89
CA GLU A 193 -5.28 10.13 3.08
C GLU A 193 -5.19 8.78 3.78
N PRO A 194 -5.50 7.63 3.13
CA PRO A 194 -5.47 6.35 3.82
C PRO A 194 -4.05 5.92 4.24
N PHE A 195 -3.00 6.46 3.58
CA PHE A 195 -1.62 6.04 3.82
C PHE A 195 -0.82 7.00 4.68
N LEU A 196 -1.37 8.16 5.04
CA LEU A 196 -0.66 9.18 5.80
C LEU A 196 -0.07 8.64 7.11
N SER A 197 -0.86 7.90 7.87
CA SER A 197 -0.42 7.26 9.12
C SER A 197 0.76 6.31 8.90
N LEU A 198 0.70 5.50 7.85
CA LEU A 198 1.76 4.53 7.50
C LEU A 198 3.04 5.22 7.01
N LEU A 199 2.92 6.32 6.28
CA LEU A 199 4.06 7.15 5.87
C LEU A 199 4.79 7.71 7.10
N VAL A 200 4.03 8.26 8.04
CA VAL A 200 4.58 8.81 9.29
C VAL A 200 5.28 7.73 10.13
N ILE A 201 4.68 6.55 10.27
CA ILE A 201 5.30 5.39 10.94
C ILE A 201 6.58 4.95 10.20
N GLY A 202 6.54 4.96 8.87
CA GLY A 202 7.71 4.65 8.03
C GLY A 202 8.87 5.61 8.24
N ILE A 203 8.59 6.92 8.30
CA ILE A 203 9.59 7.97 8.62
C ILE A 203 10.17 7.74 10.02
N GLY A 204 9.33 7.48 11.01
CA GLY A 204 9.77 7.15 12.37
C GLY A 204 10.70 5.95 12.39
N THR A 205 10.37 4.89 11.65
CA THR A 205 11.20 3.69 11.50
C THR A 205 12.55 4.00 10.83
N LEU A 206 12.56 4.87 9.80
CA LEU A 206 13.80 5.36 9.17
C LEU A 206 14.72 6.05 10.18
N LEU A 207 14.18 6.92 11.02
CA LEU A 207 14.93 7.66 12.03
C LEU A 207 15.52 6.73 13.09
N ILE A 208 14.76 5.76 13.61
CA ILE A 208 15.23 4.78 14.59
C ILE A 208 16.32 3.88 14.01
N THR A 209 16.25 3.57 12.71
CA THR A 209 17.19 2.72 12.00
C THR A 209 18.23 3.50 11.18
N LYS A 210 18.42 4.82 11.48
CA LYS A 210 19.37 5.67 10.75
C LYS A 210 20.79 5.11 10.86
N ASN A 211 21.48 5.12 9.73
CA ASN A 211 22.86 4.59 9.58
C ASN A 211 23.76 5.66 8.98
N LYS A 212 25.04 5.68 9.35
CA LYS A 212 26.04 6.56 8.74
C LYS A 212 26.21 6.37 7.23
N THR A 213 25.97 5.17 6.74
CA THR A 213 26.08 4.85 5.31
C THR A 213 25.03 5.52 4.42
N THR A 214 23.97 6.10 5.00
CA THR A 214 23.00 6.88 4.23
C THR A 214 23.48 8.29 3.93
N GLU A 215 24.54 8.75 4.56
CA GLU A 215 25.12 10.09 4.36
C GLU A 215 26.35 10.09 3.40
N SER A 216 26.84 8.91 3.00
CA SER A 216 27.88 8.83 1.99
C SER A 216 27.25 8.77 0.61
N PRO A 217 27.52 9.72 -0.29
CA PRO A 217 27.05 9.62 -1.66
C PRO A 217 27.68 8.40 -2.31
N VAL A 218 26.86 7.58 -2.95
CA VAL A 218 27.31 6.56 -3.91
C VAL A 218 27.83 7.29 -5.14
N LEU A 219 29.01 7.90 -4.99
CA LEU A 219 29.85 8.46 -6.05
C LEU A 219 31.26 8.01 -5.77
N ALA A 220 31.60 6.80 -6.16
CA ALA A 220 32.94 6.39 -6.56
C ALA A 220 33.01 4.87 -6.62
N LYS A 221 32.62 4.30 -7.73
CA LYS A 221 33.34 3.17 -8.35
C LYS A 221 32.74 2.93 -9.75
N GLY A 222 33.03 3.89 -10.63
CA GLY A 222 33.24 3.61 -12.02
C GLY A 222 34.77 3.57 -12.21
N SER A 223 35.32 2.42 -12.38
CA SER A 223 36.54 2.12 -13.10
C SER A 223 36.58 0.61 -13.28
#